data_e65db3bdcc91dacff340aa2ad6cf4907
#
_entry.id   e65db3bdcc91dacff340aa2ad6cf4907
#
_cell.length_a   1.000
_cell.length_b   1.000
_cell.length_c   1.000
_cell.angle_alpha   90.00
_cell.angle_beta   90.00
_cell.angle_gamma   90.00
#
_symmetry.space_group_name_H-M   'P 1'
#
loop_
_entity.id
_entity.type
_entity.pdbx_description
1 polymer ?
#
loop_
_entity_poly.entity_id
_entity_poly.type
_entity_poly.pdbx_seq_one_letter_code
_entity_poly.pdbx_strand_id
1 'polypeptide(L)'
;MNDILKCSPKRFLFSMVVASALLTGIPQKTYAEVDRSQSVMQTVTVKGTVLDANNEPIIGASVLMKGTTNGTITDIDGNFTLSNVNPGTLVVSYIGYKTREINVNGSAPVKITLQEDSEVLDEVVVVGYGTQKKSSLTGAVTVVGAKMLQEKGGLSSPLEALQGQVPGVMITRSSSAPGDESWGLSLRGSVSVNSTEPLIIIDGVAYESVNELRLLNPNDIESMNFLKDGAAAIYGSRAAGGVVLITTKKGAEGKVKVEYSGSATLKTVGLMASAMNIDQWADGVMTALTNDKKTSDVWYTYAELAKKYKGSYLDMRYSPNPFGSTNFTDVADFVFTDDVNWLDTLFGDTWSTEHSLSVSGGSEKSSYRISMSYLYDGSTLQFGNNNNQRYNFRMNNTY
;
A
#
# COMPACT_ATOMS: atom_id res chain seq x y z
N MET A 1 -14.75 -40.73 -3.15
CA MET A 1 -14.41 -39.58 -2.33
C MET A 1 -12.91 -39.27 -2.42
N ASN A 2 -12.34 -39.38 -3.66
CA ASN A 2 -10.87 -39.26 -3.88
C ASN A 2 -10.50 -38.37 -5.08
N ASP A 3 -11.34 -37.40 -5.49
CA ASP A 3 -11.12 -36.60 -6.70
C ASP A 3 -11.05 -35.07 -6.50
N ILE A 4 -10.91 -34.58 -5.24
CA ILE A 4 -10.89 -33.14 -4.95
C ILE A 4 -9.45 -32.56 -4.81
N LEU A 5 -8.40 -33.38 -4.94
CA LEU A 5 -7.02 -32.91 -4.79
C LEU A 5 -6.22 -33.07 -6.10
N LYS A 6 -6.70 -32.48 -7.18
CA LYS A 6 -5.87 -32.25 -8.39
C LYS A 6 -5.86 -30.77 -8.75
N CYS A 7 -5.25 -29.96 -7.90
CA CYS A 7 -4.76 -28.66 -8.35
C CYS A 7 -3.55 -28.93 -9.25
N SER A 8 -3.74 -28.80 -10.56
CA SER A 8 -2.74 -29.12 -11.57
C SER A 8 -1.52 -28.20 -11.46
N PRO A 9 -0.30 -28.69 -11.23
CA PRO A 9 0.92 -27.89 -11.16
C PRO A 9 1.34 -27.25 -12.49
N LYS A 10 0.60 -27.54 -13.58
CA LYS A 10 0.96 -27.05 -14.92
C LYS A 10 0.74 -25.56 -15.18
N ARG A 11 -0.10 -24.88 -14.39
CA ARG A 11 -0.32 -23.43 -14.55
C ARG A 11 0.75 -22.58 -13.85
N PHE A 12 1.38 -23.11 -12.82
CA PHE A 12 2.43 -22.41 -12.08
C PHE A 12 3.78 -22.41 -12.84
N LEU A 13 4.06 -23.48 -13.60
CA LEU A 13 5.29 -23.56 -14.41
C LEU A 13 5.26 -22.63 -15.62
N PHE A 14 4.10 -22.32 -16.20
CA PHE A 14 4.03 -21.47 -17.39
C PHE A 14 4.33 -19.98 -17.07
N SER A 15 3.97 -19.51 -15.89
CA SER A 15 4.28 -18.14 -15.46
C SER A 15 5.76 -17.95 -15.13
N MET A 16 6.44 -19.00 -14.66
CA MET A 16 7.86 -18.93 -14.29
C MET A 16 8.79 -19.08 -15.51
N VAL A 17 8.36 -19.79 -16.56
CA VAL A 17 9.12 -19.97 -17.81
C VAL A 17 9.13 -18.68 -18.64
N VAL A 18 8.08 -17.87 -18.63
CA VAL A 18 8.07 -16.59 -19.36
C VAL A 18 9.02 -15.57 -18.69
N ALA A 19 9.18 -15.61 -17.36
CA ALA A 19 10.13 -14.74 -16.66
C ALA A 19 11.60 -15.15 -16.91
N SER A 20 11.90 -16.44 -17.14
CA SER A 20 13.26 -16.90 -17.38
C SER A 20 13.72 -16.70 -18.83
N ALA A 21 12.80 -16.64 -19.81
CA ALA A 21 13.15 -16.43 -21.21
C ALA A 21 13.59 -15.00 -21.57
N LEU A 22 13.30 -14.03 -20.70
CA LEU A 22 13.71 -12.63 -20.88
C LEU A 22 15.11 -12.31 -20.32
N LEU A 23 15.76 -13.26 -19.63
CA LEU A 23 17.07 -13.06 -18.99
C LEU A 23 18.26 -13.62 -19.79
N THR A 24 18.05 -14.30 -20.93
CA THR A 24 19.14 -14.95 -21.70
C THR A 24 19.59 -14.18 -22.94
N GLY A 25 19.13 -12.95 -23.14
CA GLY A 25 19.42 -12.15 -24.34
C GLY A 25 20.46 -11.03 -24.16
N ILE A 26 21.38 -11.09 -23.20
CA ILE A 26 22.45 -10.10 -23.08
C ILE A 26 23.67 -10.58 -23.89
N PRO A 27 24.06 -9.91 -24.98
CA PRO A 27 25.29 -10.25 -25.67
C PRO A 27 26.49 -9.94 -24.77
N GLN A 28 27.29 -10.97 -24.49
CA GLN A 28 28.60 -10.75 -23.85
C GLN A 28 29.48 -9.93 -24.78
N LYS A 29 29.72 -8.67 -24.38
CA LYS A 29 30.80 -7.89 -24.98
C LYS A 29 32.14 -8.41 -24.43
N THR A 30 32.90 -9.05 -25.29
CA THR A 30 34.33 -9.31 -25.07
C THR A 30 35.03 -7.99 -24.88
N TYR A 31 35.59 -7.78 -23.70
CA TYR A 31 36.44 -6.63 -23.43
C TYR A 31 37.83 -6.88 -23.98
N ALA A 32 38.19 -6.11 -24.99
CA ALA A 32 39.59 -6.00 -25.41
C ALA A 32 40.35 -5.29 -24.27
N GLU A 33 41.46 -5.86 -23.88
CA GLU A 33 42.39 -5.31 -22.91
C GLU A 33 42.93 -3.98 -23.45
N VAL A 34 42.48 -2.87 -22.92
CA VAL A 34 43.01 -1.53 -23.23
C VAL A 34 44.16 -1.26 -22.29
N ASP A 35 45.31 -1.12 -22.89
CA ASP A 35 46.57 -0.66 -22.28
C ASP A 35 46.33 0.60 -21.40
N ARG A 36 46.48 0.43 -20.08
CA ARG A 36 46.37 1.51 -19.12
C ARG A 36 47.69 2.30 -19.09
N SER A 37 47.84 3.25 -19.97
CA SER A 37 48.73 4.38 -19.68
C SER A 37 48.13 5.17 -18.51
N GLN A 38 48.66 4.96 -17.31
CA GLN A 38 48.33 5.71 -16.13
C GLN A 38 48.77 7.18 -16.33
N SER A 39 47.83 8.04 -16.74
CA SER A 39 47.97 9.46 -16.50
C SER A 39 47.84 9.68 -14.98
N VAL A 40 48.93 10.06 -14.31
CA VAL A 40 48.91 10.49 -12.92
C VAL A 40 48.09 11.78 -12.87
N MET A 41 46.79 11.68 -12.58
CA MET A 41 45.98 12.85 -12.28
C MET A 41 46.45 13.42 -10.93
N GLN A 42 46.98 14.60 -10.95
CA GLN A 42 47.32 15.34 -9.73
C GLN A 42 46.04 15.64 -8.97
N THR A 43 45.86 14.96 -7.85
CA THR A 43 44.78 15.25 -6.91
C THR A 43 45.03 16.57 -6.21
N VAL A 44 44.04 17.42 -6.14
CA VAL A 44 44.08 18.77 -5.57
C VAL A 44 43.27 18.80 -4.29
N THR A 45 43.68 19.64 -3.34
CA THR A 45 42.86 19.96 -2.16
C THR A 45 42.10 21.25 -2.43
N VAL A 46 40.78 21.18 -2.45
CA VAL A 46 39.90 22.34 -2.63
C VAL A 46 39.45 22.84 -1.27
N LYS A 47 39.63 24.13 -1.02
CA LYS A 47 39.12 24.83 0.17
C LYS A 47 38.11 25.88 -0.26
N GLY A 48 37.15 26.17 0.57
CA GLY A 48 36.17 27.20 0.28
C GLY A 48 35.27 27.52 1.46
N THR A 49 34.39 28.51 1.25
CA THR A 49 33.42 28.97 2.24
C THR A 49 32.03 29.01 1.60
N VAL A 50 31.05 28.52 2.29
CA VAL A 50 29.64 28.54 1.86
C VAL A 50 28.89 29.56 2.69
N LEU A 51 28.25 30.52 2.02
CA LEU A 51 27.54 31.63 2.62
C LEU A 51 26.10 31.69 2.07
N ASP A 52 25.23 32.38 2.77
CA ASP A 52 23.90 32.75 2.28
C ASP A 52 23.92 34.04 1.45
N ALA A 53 22.75 34.53 1.03
CA ALA A 53 22.59 35.79 0.30
C ALA A 53 22.95 37.02 1.13
N ASN A 54 22.94 36.92 2.46
CA ASN A 54 23.29 37.99 3.41
C ASN A 54 24.76 37.95 3.82
N ASN A 55 25.60 37.06 3.24
CA ASN A 55 26.95 36.73 3.60
C ASN A 55 27.12 36.11 5.00
N GLU A 56 26.09 35.47 5.54
CA GLU A 56 26.19 34.67 6.76
C GLU A 56 26.68 33.24 6.45
N PRO A 57 27.53 32.62 7.30
CA PRO A 57 28.09 31.30 7.06
C PRO A 57 26.98 30.23 7.21
N ILE A 58 26.91 29.30 6.25
CA ILE A 58 25.99 28.16 6.30
C ILE A 58 26.71 26.96 6.91
N ILE A 59 26.31 26.59 8.12
CA ILE A 59 26.86 25.48 8.90
C ILE A 59 26.23 24.16 8.45
N GLY A 60 27.05 23.12 8.21
CA GLY A 60 26.55 21.78 7.88
C GLY A 60 26.06 21.61 6.43
N ALA A 61 26.40 22.55 5.53
CA ALA A 61 26.12 22.38 4.11
C ALA A 61 26.95 21.22 3.54
N SER A 62 26.31 20.37 2.75
CA SER A 62 26.95 19.24 2.07
C SER A 62 27.67 19.72 0.82
N VAL A 63 28.96 19.41 0.71
CA VAL A 63 29.82 19.69 -0.44
C VAL A 63 30.31 18.36 -1.02
N LEU A 64 29.86 17.99 -2.21
CA LEU A 64 30.15 16.72 -2.85
C LEU A 64 30.75 16.92 -4.23
N MET A 65 31.72 16.10 -4.61
CA MET A 65 32.21 16.07 -5.99
C MET A 65 31.26 15.30 -6.87
N LYS A 66 30.75 15.92 -7.94
CA LYS A 66 29.77 15.32 -8.85
C LYS A 66 30.25 14.00 -9.44
N GLY A 67 29.43 12.94 -9.31
CA GLY A 67 29.76 11.60 -9.83
C GLY A 67 30.69 10.78 -8.95
N THR A 68 31.01 11.23 -7.72
CA THR A 68 31.82 10.50 -6.75
C THR A 68 31.16 10.45 -5.39
N THR A 69 31.70 9.64 -4.47
CA THR A 69 31.31 9.60 -3.05
C THR A 69 32.21 10.51 -2.19
N ASN A 70 33.12 11.27 -2.80
CA ASN A 70 34.04 12.16 -2.08
C ASN A 70 33.30 13.46 -1.75
N GLY A 71 33.07 13.70 -0.46
CA GLY A 71 32.35 14.87 0.04
C GLY A 71 32.74 15.23 1.46
N THR A 72 32.33 16.43 1.88
CA THR A 72 32.54 16.99 3.23
C THR A 72 31.34 17.85 3.61
N ILE A 73 31.28 18.29 4.86
CA ILE A 73 30.31 19.27 5.36
C ILE A 73 31.03 20.53 5.81
N THR A 74 30.36 21.68 5.77
CA THR A 74 30.88 22.95 6.25
C THR A 74 30.92 23.03 7.77
N ASP A 75 31.96 23.70 8.32
CA ASP A 75 32.13 23.98 9.74
C ASP A 75 31.25 25.15 10.23
N ILE A 76 31.47 25.58 11.49
CA ILE A 76 30.72 26.68 12.14
C ILE A 76 30.92 28.04 11.47
N ASP A 77 32.01 28.22 10.74
CA ASP A 77 32.35 29.44 9.97
C ASP A 77 32.01 29.29 8.49
N GLY A 78 31.28 28.20 8.12
CA GLY A 78 30.92 27.91 6.75
C GLY A 78 32.06 27.39 5.88
N ASN A 79 33.24 27.10 6.42
CA ASN A 79 34.40 26.65 5.66
C ASN A 79 34.33 25.14 5.41
N PHE A 80 34.90 24.74 4.27
CA PHE A 80 35.08 23.32 3.95
C PHE A 80 36.48 23.06 3.38
N THR A 81 36.95 21.84 3.56
CA THR A 81 38.18 21.35 2.93
C THR A 81 37.90 19.96 2.36
N LEU A 82 38.10 19.80 1.06
CA LEU A 82 37.92 18.53 0.34
C LEU A 82 39.28 18.13 -0.25
N SER A 83 39.87 17.05 0.25
CA SER A 83 41.19 16.56 -0.17
C SER A 83 41.04 15.45 -1.22
N ASN A 84 42.09 15.25 -2.01
CA ASN A 84 42.18 14.20 -3.03
C ASN A 84 41.10 14.29 -4.11
N VAL A 85 40.88 15.48 -4.63
CA VAL A 85 39.84 15.76 -5.65
C VAL A 85 40.49 15.90 -7.02
N ASN A 86 39.89 15.32 -8.02
CA ASN A 86 40.22 15.62 -9.41
C ASN A 86 39.51 16.91 -9.83
N PRO A 87 40.07 17.71 -10.74
CA PRO A 87 39.38 18.87 -11.30
C PRO A 87 37.97 18.45 -11.83
N GLY A 88 36.94 19.20 -11.45
CA GLY A 88 35.57 18.84 -11.80
C GLY A 88 34.53 19.76 -11.15
N THR A 89 33.25 19.30 -11.12
CA THR A 89 32.15 20.09 -10.59
C THR A 89 31.84 19.70 -9.14
N LEU A 90 31.85 20.67 -8.24
CA LEU A 90 31.34 20.55 -6.88
C LEU A 90 29.82 20.79 -6.88
N VAL A 91 29.09 19.96 -6.17
CA VAL A 91 27.67 20.12 -5.88
C VAL A 91 27.54 20.50 -4.42
N VAL A 92 27.00 21.68 -4.15
CA VAL A 92 26.78 22.18 -2.79
C VAL A 92 25.29 22.27 -2.53
N SER A 93 24.84 21.64 -1.44
CA SER A 93 23.43 21.59 -1.07
C SER A 93 23.24 21.77 0.44
N TYR A 94 22.16 22.45 0.80
CA TYR A 94 21.73 22.63 2.18
C TYR A 94 20.20 22.69 2.24
N ILE A 95 19.61 22.24 3.35
CA ILE A 95 18.15 22.24 3.52
C ILE A 95 17.63 23.67 3.51
N GLY A 96 16.66 23.98 2.64
CA GLY A 96 16.10 25.33 2.47
C GLY A 96 16.86 26.20 1.48
N TYR A 97 17.86 25.68 0.77
CA TYR A 97 18.64 26.41 -0.23
C TYR A 97 18.69 25.68 -1.57
N LYS A 98 18.76 26.45 -2.68
CA LYS A 98 18.93 25.89 -4.03
C LYS A 98 20.30 25.26 -4.18
N THR A 99 20.32 24.00 -4.61
CA THR A 99 21.58 23.29 -4.91
C THR A 99 22.36 24.04 -5.97
N ARG A 100 23.66 24.28 -5.72
CA ARG A 100 24.55 25.00 -6.62
C ARG A 100 25.68 24.12 -7.12
N GLU A 101 25.90 24.14 -8.42
CA GLU A 101 27.01 23.45 -9.06
C GLU A 101 28.12 24.46 -9.44
N ILE A 102 29.38 24.16 -9.10
CA ILE A 102 30.52 25.04 -9.35
C ILE A 102 31.69 24.21 -9.88
N ASN A 103 32.27 24.66 -10.98
CA ASN A 103 33.42 24.00 -11.57
C ASN A 103 34.73 24.47 -10.86
N VAL A 104 35.51 23.50 -10.39
CA VAL A 104 36.80 23.76 -9.70
C VAL A 104 37.95 23.11 -10.46
N ASN A 105 38.88 23.94 -10.90
CA ASN A 105 40.00 23.50 -11.75
C ASN A 105 41.38 23.63 -11.03
N GLY A 106 41.38 23.98 -9.72
CA GLY A 106 42.63 24.21 -8.96
C GLY A 106 42.43 24.35 -7.47
N SER A 107 43.51 24.69 -6.73
CA SER A 107 43.53 24.82 -5.26
C SER A 107 43.12 26.20 -4.75
N ALA A 108 42.63 27.11 -5.61
CA ALA A 108 42.20 28.43 -5.17
C ALA A 108 40.97 28.33 -4.26
N PRO A 109 40.89 29.11 -3.16
CA PRO A 109 39.75 29.10 -2.27
C PRO A 109 38.50 29.59 -3.01
N VAL A 110 37.41 28.82 -2.88
CA VAL A 110 36.14 29.07 -3.57
C VAL A 110 35.12 29.65 -2.59
N LYS A 111 34.59 30.84 -2.91
CA LYS A 111 33.45 31.42 -2.19
C LYS A 111 32.14 31.02 -2.88
N ILE A 112 31.26 30.36 -2.16
CA ILE A 112 30.00 29.83 -2.66
C ILE A 112 28.84 30.50 -1.94
N THR A 113 28.00 31.22 -2.66
CA THR A 113 26.78 31.80 -2.10
C THR A 113 25.59 30.94 -2.52
N LEU A 114 24.89 30.37 -1.56
CA LEU A 114 23.62 29.67 -1.81
C LEU A 114 22.47 30.68 -1.75
N GLN A 115 21.49 30.51 -2.62
CA GLN A 115 20.26 31.26 -2.58
C GLN A 115 19.22 30.43 -1.83
N GLU A 116 18.49 31.09 -0.95
CA GLU A 116 17.35 30.44 -0.30
C GLU A 116 16.41 29.86 -1.36
N ASP A 117 16.03 28.64 -1.17
CA ASP A 117 14.98 28.01 -1.97
C ASP A 117 13.65 28.52 -1.46
N SER A 118 13.29 29.73 -1.86
CA SER A 118 12.00 30.33 -1.58
C SER A 118 10.88 29.72 -2.44
N GLU A 119 11.18 28.71 -3.24
CA GLU A 119 10.15 27.76 -3.64
C GLU A 119 9.79 26.91 -2.41
N VAL A 120 9.13 27.53 -1.43
CA VAL A 120 8.04 26.87 -0.72
C VAL A 120 7.24 26.28 -1.86
N LEU A 121 7.25 24.97 -2.02
CA LEU A 121 6.30 24.27 -2.87
C LEU A 121 4.95 24.75 -2.35
N ASP A 122 4.40 25.78 -2.99
CA ASP A 122 3.05 26.25 -2.72
C ASP A 122 2.16 25.04 -3.02
N GLU A 123 1.92 24.23 -1.98
CA GLU A 123 1.07 23.06 -2.09
C GLU A 123 -0.29 23.56 -2.54
N VAL A 124 -0.51 23.44 -3.84
CA VAL A 124 -1.74 23.87 -4.49
C VAL A 124 -2.79 22.82 -4.23
N VAL A 125 -3.84 23.20 -3.56
CA VAL A 125 -4.97 22.32 -3.25
C VAL A 125 -6.08 22.60 -4.23
N VAL A 126 -6.62 21.55 -4.84
CA VAL A 126 -7.85 21.65 -5.64
C VAL A 126 -9.01 21.85 -4.68
N VAL A 127 -9.70 22.97 -4.83
CA VAL A 127 -10.89 23.33 -4.05
C VAL A 127 -12.00 23.73 -5.00
N GLY A 128 -13.09 22.99 -4.99
CA GLY A 128 -14.23 23.29 -5.82
C GLY A 128 -13.90 23.27 -7.32
N TYR A 129 -14.13 24.40 -7.97
CA TYR A 129 -13.93 24.57 -9.42
C TYR A 129 -12.56 25.19 -9.76
N GLY A 130 -11.62 25.23 -8.82
CA GLY A 130 -10.32 25.85 -9.04
C GLY A 130 -9.23 25.32 -8.11
N THR A 131 -8.02 25.81 -8.34
CA THR A 131 -6.85 25.52 -7.50
C THR A 131 -6.54 26.73 -6.65
N GLN A 132 -6.31 26.52 -5.33
CA GLN A 132 -5.90 27.58 -4.40
C GLN A 132 -4.65 27.13 -3.62
N LYS A 133 -3.85 28.11 -3.21
CA LYS A 133 -2.73 27.84 -2.32
C LYS A 133 -3.25 27.33 -0.95
N LYS A 134 -2.66 26.28 -0.42
CA LYS A 134 -3.03 25.71 0.89
C LYS A 134 -3.01 26.76 2.00
N SER A 135 -2.07 27.70 1.93
CA SER A 135 -1.94 28.81 2.87
C SER A 135 -3.11 29.81 2.84
N SER A 136 -3.89 29.87 1.75
CA SER A 136 -5.05 30.75 1.59
C SER A 136 -6.38 30.11 1.99
N LEU A 137 -6.37 28.81 2.34
CA LEU A 137 -7.58 28.08 2.76
C LEU A 137 -7.88 28.35 4.22
N THR A 138 -9.00 28.97 4.49
CA THR A 138 -9.50 29.22 5.86
C THR A 138 -10.16 28.01 6.51
N GLY A 139 -10.39 26.94 5.74
CA GLY A 139 -11.05 25.71 6.19
C GLY A 139 -10.07 24.57 6.54
N ALA A 140 -10.54 23.60 7.32
CA ALA A 140 -9.77 22.41 7.64
C ALA A 140 -9.68 21.47 6.44
N VAL A 141 -8.60 21.57 5.68
CA VAL A 141 -8.30 20.70 4.52
C VAL A 141 -7.10 19.82 4.86
N THR A 142 -7.26 18.52 4.62
CA THR A 142 -6.13 17.57 4.71
C THR A 142 -5.84 17.04 3.30
N VAL A 143 -4.59 17.14 2.87
CA VAL A 143 -4.13 16.69 1.56
C VAL A 143 -3.29 15.43 1.71
N VAL A 144 -3.57 14.43 0.88
CA VAL A 144 -2.80 13.20 0.76
C VAL A 144 -2.29 13.11 -0.67
N GLY A 145 -0.98 13.18 -0.85
CA GLY A 145 -0.35 13.07 -2.17
C GLY A 145 -0.12 11.62 -2.62
N ALA A 146 0.19 11.44 -3.90
CA ALA A 146 0.46 10.16 -4.53
C ALA A 146 1.52 9.32 -3.80
N LYS A 147 2.56 9.96 -3.28
CA LYS A 147 3.68 9.29 -2.59
C LYS A 147 3.20 8.47 -1.39
N MET A 148 2.35 9.04 -0.54
CA MET A 148 1.80 8.35 0.64
C MET A 148 0.96 7.13 0.24
N LEU A 149 0.20 7.21 -0.86
CA LEU A 149 -0.62 6.11 -1.36
C LEU A 149 0.23 4.97 -1.94
N GLN A 150 1.40 5.30 -2.50
CA GLN A 150 2.29 4.33 -3.16
C GLN A 150 3.28 3.67 -2.19
N GLU A 151 3.71 4.36 -1.13
CA GLU A 151 4.70 3.86 -0.17
C GLU A 151 4.25 2.59 0.57
N LYS A 152 2.96 2.39 0.72
CA LYS A 152 2.44 1.19 1.38
C LYS A 152 2.42 -0.05 0.48
N GLY A 153 2.49 0.08 -0.84
CA GLY A 153 2.56 -1.00 -1.83
C GLY A 153 1.56 -2.15 -1.67
N GLY A 154 1.17 -2.80 -2.74
CA GLY A 154 0.39 -4.04 -2.69
C GLY A 154 -1.02 -3.92 -2.10
N LEU A 155 -1.59 -2.73 -2.08
CA LEU A 155 -2.92 -2.46 -1.54
C LEU A 155 -3.97 -2.52 -2.64
N SER A 156 -5.03 -3.28 -2.39
CA SER A 156 -6.12 -3.46 -3.36
C SER A 156 -6.98 -2.21 -3.57
N SER A 157 -6.95 -1.26 -2.62
CA SER A 157 -7.79 -0.07 -2.61
C SER A 157 -7.07 1.16 -2.04
N PRO A 158 -7.32 2.38 -2.57
CA PRO A 158 -6.83 3.62 -1.98
C PRO A 158 -7.29 3.82 -0.52
N LEU A 159 -8.49 3.33 -0.17
CA LEU A 159 -9.02 3.43 1.19
C LEU A 159 -8.17 2.66 2.22
N GLU A 160 -7.62 1.53 1.82
CA GLU A 160 -6.72 0.74 2.66
C GLU A 160 -5.41 1.50 2.94
N ALA A 161 -4.88 2.22 1.95
CA ALA A 161 -3.70 3.08 2.12
C ALA A 161 -3.94 4.21 3.13
N LEU A 162 -5.14 4.75 3.16
CA LEU A 162 -5.52 5.91 3.98
C LEU A 162 -5.85 5.55 5.42
N GLN A 163 -6.14 4.29 5.71
CA GLN A 163 -6.58 3.87 7.04
C GLN A 163 -5.54 4.20 8.11
N GLY A 164 -5.94 5.01 9.11
CA GLY A 164 -5.08 5.49 10.19
C GLY A 164 -4.05 6.56 9.81
N GLN A 165 -4.06 7.07 8.56
CA GLN A 165 -3.08 8.06 8.09
C GLN A 165 -3.60 9.50 8.09
N VAL A 166 -4.91 9.67 8.04
CA VAL A 166 -5.54 10.99 7.87
C VAL A 166 -6.22 11.41 9.18
N PRO A 167 -5.74 12.45 9.88
CA PRO A 167 -6.35 12.90 11.13
C PRO A 167 -7.83 13.29 10.95
N GLY A 168 -8.70 12.79 11.83
CA GLY A 168 -10.14 13.08 11.80
C GLY A 168 -10.90 12.40 10.66
N VAL A 169 -10.30 11.40 10.00
CA VAL A 169 -10.95 10.52 9.03
C VAL A 169 -11.02 9.13 9.61
N MET A 170 -12.21 8.57 9.73
CA MET A 170 -12.45 7.22 10.17
C MET A 170 -12.81 6.36 8.96
N ILE A 171 -12.00 5.33 8.72
CA ILE A 171 -12.21 4.36 7.65
C ILE A 171 -12.44 3.00 8.29
N THR A 172 -13.61 2.42 8.04
CA THR A 172 -14.00 1.10 8.52
C THR A 172 -14.14 0.14 7.35
N ARG A 173 -13.84 -1.12 7.59
CA ARG A 173 -14.02 -2.20 6.62
C ARG A 173 -14.90 -3.27 7.27
N SER A 174 -16.04 -3.55 6.68
CA SER A 174 -17.02 -4.51 7.22
C SER A 174 -16.77 -5.94 6.75
N SER A 175 -16.19 -6.11 5.57
CA SER A 175 -15.82 -7.40 5.00
C SER A 175 -14.38 -7.39 4.50
N SER A 176 -13.68 -8.51 4.65
CA SER A 176 -12.34 -8.73 4.10
C SER A 176 -12.37 -9.67 2.90
N ALA A 177 -13.56 -10.06 2.44
CA ALA A 177 -13.68 -10.90 1.26
C ALA A 177 -13.24 -10.15 0.01
N PRO A 178 -12.33 -10.70 -0.81
CA PRO A 178 -11.87 -10.05 -2.03
C PRO A 178 -13.03 -9.75 -2.98
N GLY A 179 -13.14 -8.49 -3.39
CA GLY A 179 -14.21 -8.02 -4.29
C GLY A 179 -15.55 -7.72 -3.64
N ASP A 180 -15.76 -8.11 -2.38
CA ASP A 180 -16.95 -7.78 -1.58
C ASP A 180 -16.60 -7.00 -0.32
N GLU A 181 -15.62 -6.13 -0.42
CA GLU A 181 -15.20 -5.23 0.63
C GLU A 181 -16.20 -4.10 0.77
N SER A 182 -16.84 -4.02 1.91
CA SER A 182 -17.71 -2.89 2.23
C SER A 182 -16.95 -1.88 3.07
N TRP A 183 -16.72 -0.71 2.51
CA TRP A 183 -15.98 0.37 3.13
C TRP A 183 -16.93 1.46 3.65
N GLY A 184 -16.72 1.86 4.90
CA GLY A 184 -17.32 3.07 5.47
C GLY A 184 -16.26 4.14 5.63
N LEU A 185 -16.60 5.37 5.28
CA LEU A 185 -15.77 6.55 5.43
C LEU A 185 -16.55 7.64 6.13
N SER A 186 -16.02 8.18 7.21
CA SER A 186 -16.61 9.35 7.86
C SER A 186 -15.55 10.39 8.20
N LEU A 187 -15.92 11.66 8.05
CA LEU A 187 -15.11 12.81 8.40
C LEU A 187 -15.65 13.41 9.68
N ARG A 188 -14.86 13.33 10.78
CA ARG A 188 -15.21 13.83 12.13
C ARG A 188 -16.46 13.18 12.76
N GLY A 189 -16.82 11.95 12.37
CA GLY A 189 -17.90 11.19 12.98
C GLY A 189 -19.25 11.33 12.28
N SER A 190 -20.31 10.85 12.95
CA SER A 190 -21.65 10.78 12.40
C SER A 190 -22.35 12.14 12.48
N VAL A 191 -22.81 12.65 11.35
CA VAL A 191 -23.55 13.92 11.25
C VAL A 191 -25.07 13.70 11.25
N SER A 192 -25.52 12.53 10.82
CA SER A 192 -26.93 12.15 10.70
C SER A 192 -27.16 10.68 11.06
N VAL A 193 -28.35 10.35 11.52
CA VAL A 193 -28.76 8.96 11.79
C VAL A 193 -28.87 8.15 10.47
N ASN A 194 -29.22 8.80 9.38
CA ASN A 194 -29.55 8.11 8.12
C ASN A 194 -28.37 8.03 7.13
N SER A 195 -27.43 8.95 7.16
CA SER A 195 -26.23 8.90 6.32
C SER A 195 -25.19 9.87 6.83
N THR A 196 -23.95 9.43 6.85
CA THR A 196 -22.78 10.21 7.26
C THR A 196 -21.65 10.12 6.28
N GLU A 197 -21.87 9.46 5.13
CA GLU A 197 -20.86 9.34 4.09
C GLU A 197 -20.55 10.70 3.48
N PRO A 198 -19.27 11.02 3.26
CA PRO A 198 -18.87 12.24 2.57
C PRO A 198 -19.21 12.15 1.08
N LEU A 199 -19.38 13.30 0.45
CA LEU A 199 -19.52 13.41 -1.00
C LEU A 199 -18.15 13.11 -1.65
N ILE A 200 -18.12 12.16 -2.57
CA ILE A 200 -16.92 11.78 -3.32
C ILE A 200 -16.93 12.51 -4.66
N ILE A 201 -15.83 13.18 -5.00
CA ILE A 201 -15.67 13.85 -6.29
C ILE A 201 -14.35 13.39 -6.92
N ILE A 202 -14.42 12.76 -8.09
CA ILE A 202 -13.26 12.27 -8.84
C ILE A 202 -13.17 13.09 -10.15
N ASP A 203 -12.09 13.82 -10.32
CA ASP A 203 -11.85 14.71 -11.48
C ASP A 203 -13.04 15.63 -11.81
N GLY A 204 -13.74 16.12 -10.78
CA GLY A 204 -14.90 17.01 -10.89
C GLY A 204 -16.24 16.30 -11.04
N VAL A 205 -16.29 14.99 -11.14
CA VAL A 205 -17.53 14.20 -11.22
C VAL A 205 -17.89 13.70 -9.81
N ALA A 206 -19.14 13.94 -9.38
CA ALA A 206 -19.65 13.52 -8.09
C ALA A 206 -20.16 12.07 -8.12
N TYR A 207 -19.77 11.30 -7.11
CA TYR A 207 -20.18 9.91 -6.89
C TYR A 207 -20.93 9.81 -5.55
N GLU A 208 -21.88 8.87 -5.47
CA GLU A 208 -22.76 8.75 -4.32
C GLU A 208 -22.25 7.77 -3.24
N SER A 209 -21.34 6.88 -3.60
CA SER A 209 -20.84 5.84 -2.70
C SER A 209 -19.32 5.89 -2.54
N VAL A 210 -18.87 5.71 -1.31
CA VAL A 210 -17.46 5.50 -0.97
C VAL A 210 -16.89 4.24 -1.64
N ASN A 211 -17.73 3.26 -1.95
CA ASN A 211 -17.31 2.03 -2.59
C ASN A 211 -16.74 2.23 -4.00
N GLU A 212 -17.08 3.33 -4.67
CA GLU A 212 -16.48 3.68 -5.98
C GLU A 212 -14.97 3.91 -5.88
N LEU A 213 -14.48 4.35 -4.71
CA LEU A 213 -13.05 4.57 -4.49
C LEU A 213 -12.24 3.27 -4.54
N ARG A 214 -12.82 2.15 -4.19
CA ARG A 214 -12.12 0.86 -4.26
C ARG A 214 -11.78 0.45 -5.69
N LEU A 215 -12.54 0.96 -6.69
CA LEU A 215 -12.34 0.65 -8.09
C LEU A 215 -11.16 1.43 -8.70
N LEU A 216 -10.71 2.50 -8.02
CA LEU A 216 -9.56 3.27 -8.48
C LEU A 216 -8.26 2.54 -8.17
N ASN A 217 -7.34 2.60 -9.13
CA ASN A 217 -5.97 2.17 -8.86
C ASN A 217 -5.24 3.28 -8.08
N PRO A 218 -4.62 2.96 -6.91
CA PRO A 218 -3.82 3.94 -6.15
C PRO A 218 -2.72 4.61 -6.98
N ASN A 219 -2.17 3.90 -7.97
CA ASN A 219 -1.12 4.42 -8.85
C ASN A 219 -1.61 5.52 -9.82
N ASP A 220 -2.92 5.59 -10.08
CA ASP A 220 -3.50 6.62 -10.93
C ASP A 220 -3.90 7.89 -10.18
N ILE A 221 -3.83 7.90 -8.84
CA ILE A 221 -4.19 9.04 -8.01
C ILE A 221 -2.99 9.97 -7.89
N GLU A 222 -3.21 11.27 -8.11
CA GLU A 222 -2.25 12.34 -7.86
C GLU A 222 -2.39 12.89 -6.45
N SER A 223 -3.64 13.19 -6.03
CA SER A 223 -3.92 13.69 -4.69
C SER A 223 -5.34 13.37 -4.25
N MET A 224 -5.53 13.28 -2.93
CA MET A 224 -6.84 13.19 -2.29
C MET A 224 -6.94 14.30 -1.25
N ASN A 225 -7.95 15.15 -1.39
CA ASN A 225 -8.18 16.29 -0.53
C ASN A 225 -9.46 16.07 0.29
N PHE A 226 -9.33 16.11 1.61
CA PHE A 226 -10.43 15.94 2.56
C PHE A 226 -10.90 17.32 3.03
N LEU A 227 -12.04 17.77 2.52
CA LEU A 227 -12.66 19.03 2.89
C LEU A 227 -13.63 18.79 4.04
N LYS A 228 -13.39 19.46 5.15
CA LYS A 228 -14.18 19.34 6.38
C LYS A 228 -14.86 20.66 6.68
N ASP A 229 -16.01 20.59 7.34
CA ASP A 229 -16.73 21.78 7.82
C ASP A 229 -17.00 22.84 6.73
N GLY A 230 -16.66 24.10 7.00
CA GLY A 230 -16.89 25.23 6.11
C GLY A 230 -16.26 25.07 4.71
N ALA A 231 -15.16 24.33 4.56
CA ALA A 231 -14.53 24.07 3.26
C ALA A 231 -15.41 23.20 2.37
N ALA A 232 -16.27 22.36 2.94
CA ALA A 232 -17.21 21.51 2.21
C ALA A 232 -18.48 22.26 1.78
N ALA A 233 -18.78 23.41 2.40
CA ALA A 233 -20.05 24.13 2.21
C ALA A 233 -20.31 24.57 0.76
N ILE A 234 -19.27 24.78 -0.05
CA ILE A 234 -19.39 25.15 -1.46
C ILE A 234 -20.07 24.07 -2.34
N TYR A 235 -20.13 22.84 -1.84
CA TYR A 235 -20.77 21.69 -2.49
C TYR A 235 -22.23 21.49 -2.03
N GLY A 236 -22.76 22.41 -1.21
CA GLY A 236 -24.15 22.42 -0.77
C GLY A 236 -24.50 21.35 0.27
N SER A 237 -25.79 21.06 0.39
CA SER A 237 -26.32 20.15 1.42
C SER A 237 -25.84 18.71 1.31
N ARG A 238 -25.50 18.24 0.12
CA ARG A 238 -24.94 16.89 -0.12
C ARG A 238 -23.55 16.69 0.54
N ALA A 239 -22.88 17.79 0.87
CA ALA A 239 -21.57 17.79 1.50
C ALA A 239 -21.62 17.90 3.03
N ALA A 240 -22.79 17.66 3.65
CA ALA A 240 -22.94 17.73 5.12
C ALA A 240 -21.99 16.77 5.86
N GLY A 241 -21.70 15.61 5.29
CA GLY A 241 -20.70 14.65 5.80
C GLY A 241 -19.24 15.00 5.46
N GLY A 242 -19.00 16.14 4.79
CA GLY A 242 -17.71 16.51 4.21
C GLY A 242 -17.59 16.13 2.74
N VAL A 243 -16.43 16.45 2.14
CA VAL A 243 -16.14 16.15 0.73
C VAL A 243 -14.76 15.53 0.60
N VAL A 244 -14.63 14.49 -0.23
CA VAL A 244 -13.35 13.94 -0.65
C VAL A 244 -13.17 14.26 -2.14
N LEU A 245 -12.20 15.11 -2.41
CA LEU A 245 -11.81 15.45 -3.78
C LEU A 245 -10.63 14.60 -4.19
N ILE A 246 -10.76 13.88 -5.29
CA ILE A 246 -9.73 13.05 -5.85
C ILE A 246 -9.33 13.61 -7.21
N THR A 247 -8.05 13.85 -7.34
CA THR A 247 -7.45 14.24 -8.62
C THR A 247 -6.63 13.09 -9.14
N THR A 248 -6.87 12.66 -10.36
CA THR A 248 -6.07 11.62 -10.99
C THR A 248 -4.92 12.22 -11.78
N LYS A 249 -3.84 11.44 -11.92
CA LYS A 249 -2.66 11.84 -12.68
C LYS A 249 -3.00 12.15 -14.12
N LYS A 250 -2.49 13.28 -14.60
CA LYS A 250 -2.61 13.73 -15.97
C LYS A 250 -1.31 13.54 -16.75
N GLY A 251 -1.35 13.66 -18.05
CA GLY A 251 -0.16 13.79 -18.88
C GLY A 251 0.56 15.10 -18.58
N ALA A 252 1.85 15.11 -18.70
CA ALA A 252 2.67 16.33 -18.64
C ALA A 252 3.32 16.57 -20.00
N GLU A 253 3.65 17.84 -20.27
CA GLU A 253 4.46 18.19 -21.42
C GLU A 253 5.84 17.51 -21.36
N GLY A 254 6.32 17.03 -22.48
CA GLY A 254 7.62 16.42 -22.61
C GLY A 254 7.63 15.10 -23.38
N LYS A 255 8.78 14.43 -23.32
CA LYS A 255 8.96 13.12 -23.96
C LYS A 255 8.06 12.06 -23.36
N VAL A 256 7.70 11.07 -24.17
CA VAL A 256 6.91 9.93 -23.74
C VAL A 256 7.61 9.23 -22.57
N LYS A 257 6.91 9.07 -21.46
CA LYS A 257 7.34 8.39 -20.25
C LYS A 257 6.50 7.12 -20.08
N VAL A 258 7.17 6.00 -19.92
CA VAL A 258 6.54 4.71 -19.63
C VAL A 258 6.88 4.35 -18.18
N GLU A 259 5.87 4.07 -17.39
CA GLU A 259 6.02 3.67 -15.99
C GLU A 259 5.35 2.32 -15.79
N TYR A 260 6.08 1.39 -15.19
CA TYR A 260 5.56 0.10 -14.76
C TYR A 260 5.73 -0.05 -13.25
N SER A 261 4.69 -0.50 -12.58
CA SER A 261 4.69 -0.85 -11.16
C SER A 261 4.11 -2.25 -11.00
N GLY A 262 4.81 -3.10 -10.27
CA GLY A 262 4.35 -4.45 -9.96
C GLY A 262 4.57 -4.76 -8.49
N SER A 263 3.59 -5.41 -7.85
CA SER A 263 3.67 -5.88 -6.48
C SER A 263 3.14 -7.30 -6.35
N ALA A 264 3.73 -8.06 -5.42
CA ALA A 264 3.23 -9.36 -5.01
C ALA A 264 3.20 -9.39 -3.48
N THR A 265 2.04 -9.71 -2.92
CA THR A 265 1.80 -9.69 -1.49
C THR A 265 1.38 -11.07 -1.03
N LEU A 266 2.10 -11.66 -0.08
CA LEU A 266 1.68 -12.85 0.62
C LEU A 266 0.73 -12.44 1.75
N LYS A 267 -0.50 -12.93 1.70
CA LYS A 267 -1.48 -12.78 2.77
C LYS A 267 -1.45 -14.03 3.64
N THR A 268 -1.05 -13.88 4.87
CA THR A 268 -1.05 -14.97 5.84
C THR A 268 -2.22 -14.84 6.78
N VAL A 269 -2.72 -15.98 7.23
CA VAL A 269 -3.73 -16.01 8.28
C VAL A 269 -3.04 -15.57 9.57
N GLY A 270 -3.55 -14.50 10.18
CA GLY A 270 -2.98 -13.95 11.41
C GLY A 270 -3.20 -14.84 12.62
N LEU A 271 -3.33 -14.23 13.80
CA LEU A 271 -3.60 -14.96 15.03
C LEU A 271 -5.01 -15.58 14.96
N MET A 272 -5.06 -16.90 14.82
CA MET A 272 -6.29 -17.67 14.96
C MET A 272 -6.39 -18.23 16.39
N ALA A 273 -7.63 -18.31 16.88
CA ALA A 273 -7.89 -19.01 18.12
C ALA A 273 -7.55 -20.48 17.95
N SER A 274 -6.87 -21.06 18.90
CA SER A 274 -6.64 -22.51 18.95
C SER A 274 -7.96 -23.21 19.26
N ALA A 275 -8.44 -24.07 18.36
CA ALA A 275 -9.58 -24.91 18.63
C ALA A 275 -9.21 -25.98 19.68
N MET A 276 -10.12 -26.29 20.59
CA MET A 276 -9.96 -27.43 21.49
C MET A 276 -10.06 -28.72 20.68
N ASN A 277 -9.20 -29.68 20.98
CA ASN A 277 -9.37 -31.03 20.49
C ASN A 277 -10.53 -31.72 21.26
N ILE A 278 -10.98 -32.89 20.77
CA ILE A 278 -12.13 -33.57 21.33
C ILE A 278 -11.92 -33.98 22.81
N ASP A 279 -10.68 -34.32 23.19
CA ASP A 279 -10.35 -34.68 24.57
C ASP A 279 -10.47 -33.45 25.49
N GLN A 280 -9.89 -32.32 25.10
CA GLN A 280 -9.99 -31.06 25.85
C GLN A 280 -11.42 -30.56 25.97
N TRP A 281 -12.19 -30.65 24.88
CA TRP A 281 -13.60 -30.27 24.87
C TRP A 281 -14.41 -31.16 25.80
N ALA A 282 -14.25 -32.49 25.70
CA ALA A 282 -14.97 -33.45 26.52
C ALA A 282 -14.63 -33.30 28.01
N ASP A 283 -13.34 -33.15 28.35
CA ASP A 283 -12.91 -32.93 29.72
C ASP A 283 -13.44 -31.61 30.28
N GLY A 284 -13.49 -30.54 29.45
CA GLY A 284 -14.07 -29.25 29.82
C GLY A 284 -15.56 -29.34 30.13
N VAL A 285 -16.35 -29.99 29.25
CA VAL A 285 -17.78 -30.20 29.44
C VAL A 285 -18.07 -31.05 30.66
N MET A 286 -17.40 -32.20 30.82
CA MET A 286 -17.54 -33.08 31.97
C MET A 286 -17.19 -32.37 33.28
N THR A 287 -16.11 -31.59 33.31
CA THR A 287 -15.72 -30.78 34.47
C THR A 287 -16.76 -29.75 34.84
N ALA A 288 -17.25 -29.00 33.87
CA ALA A 288 -18.30 -27.98 34.08
C ALA A 288 -19.58 -28.60 34.66
N LEU A 289 -20.06 -29.71 34.06
CA LEU A 289 -21.25 -30.38 34.50
C LEU A 289 -21.08 -31.06 35.88
N THR A 290 -19.89 -31.54 36.18
CA THR A 290 -19.55 -32.08 37.51
C THR A 290 -19.60 -30.95 38.56
N ASN A 291 -19.04 -29.82 38.29
CA ASN A 291 -19.12 -28.63 39.18
C ASN A 291 -20.55 -28.18 39.42
N ASP A 292 -21.38 -28.23 38.40
CA ASP A 292 -22.84 -27.93 38.48
C ASP A 292 -23.65 -29.07 39.12
N LYS A 293 -23.07 -30.19 39.48
CA LYS A 293 -23.73 -31.40 40.00
C LYS A 293 -24.75 -31.99 39.01
N LYS A 294 -24.48 -31.86 37.71
CA LYS A 294 -25.35 -32.34 36.60
C LYS A 294 -24.73 -33.49 35.81
N THR A 295 -24.13 -34.46 36.49
CA THR A 295 -23.46 -35.63 35.84
C THR A 295 -24.46 -36.55 35.12
N SER A 296 -25.74 -36.43 35.37
CA SER A 296 -26.81 -37.15 34.66
C SER A 296 -27.30 -36.40 33.39
N ASP A 297 -26.70 -35.26 33.07
CA ASP A 297 -27.05 -34.49 31.87
C ASP A 297 -26.61 -35.25 30.61
N VAL A 298 -27.44 -35.14 29.58
CA VAL A 298 -27.19 -35.79 28.28
C VAL A 298 -25.83 -35.33 27.67
N TRP A 299 -25.42 -34.09 27.88
CA TRP A 299 -24.14 -33.58 27.41
C TRP A 299 -22.92 -34.22 28.10
N TYR A 300 -23.07 -34.64 29.39
CA TYR A 300 -22.03 -35.36 30.09
C TYR A 300 -21.76 -36.70 29.43
N THR A 301 -22.82 -37.49 29.21
CA THR A 301 -22.73 -38.79 28.56
C THR A 301 -22.27 -38.67 27.10
N TYR A 302 -22.72 -37.66 26.39
CA TYR A 302 -22.24 -37.38 25.02
C TYR A 302 -20.77 -37.08 24.96
N ALA A 303 -20.24 -36.24 25.87
CA ALA A 303 -18.82 -35.91 25.95
C ALA A 303 -17.97 -37.18 26.26
N GLU A 304 -18.42 -38.01 27.16
CA GLU A 304 -17.77 -39.28 27.48
C GLU A 304 -17.70 -40.22 26.26
N LEU A 305 -18.84 -40.37 25.56
CA LEU A 305 -18.92 -41.19 24.35
C LEU A 305 -18.12 -40.62 23.20
N ALA A 306 -18.12 -39.30 22.99
CA ALA A 306 -17.34 -38.65 21.97
C ALA A 306 -15.81 -38.89 22.17
N LYS A 307 -15.33 -38.83 23.42
CA LYS A 307 -13.96 -39.15 23.75
C LYS A 307 -13.65 -40.63 23.52
N LYS A 308 -14.56 -41.54 23.94
CA LYS A 308 -14.40 -42.99 23.79
C LYS A 308 -14.33 -43.45 22.34
N TYR A 309 -15.14 -42.83 21.46
CA TYR A 309 -15.26 -43.19 20.05
C TYR A 309 -14.46 -42.23 19.12
N LYS A 310 -13.48 -41.54 19.65
CA LYS A 310 -12.57 -40.69 18.84
C LYS A 310 -11.98 -41.49 17.68
N GLY A 311 -12.01 -40.94 16.49
CA GLY A 311 -11.57 -41.59 15.23
C GLY A 311 -12.53 -42.62 14.67
N SER A 312 -13.76 -42.72 15.21
CA SER A 312 -14.81 -43.63 14.70
C SER A 312 -16.17 -42.97 14.69
N TYR A 313 -17.19 -43.72 14.23
CA TYR A 313 -18.56 -43.24 14.20
C TYR A 313 -19.29 -43.56 15.51
N LEU A 314 -19.90 -42.52 16.10
CA LEU A 314 -20.83 -42.64 17.21
C LEU A 314 -22.26 -42.83 16.65
N ASP A 315 -22.90 -43.95 16.98
CA ASP A 315 -24.29 -44.22 16.60
C ASP A 315 -25.25 -43.46 17.52
N MET A 316 -25.86 -42.41 16.98
CA MET A 316 -26.76 -41.53 17.73
C MET A 316 -28.16 -42.15 17.98
N ARG A 317 -28.49 -43.25 17.35
CA ARG A 317 -29.79 -43.96 17.57
C ARG A 317 -29.83 -44.60 18.96
N TYR A 318 -28.68 -45.06 19.46
CA TYR A 318 -28.54 -45.76 20.73
C TYR A 318 -27.81 -44.93 21.79
N SER A 319 -27.39 -43.77 21.44
CA SER A 319 -26.64 -42.85 22.32
C SER A 319 -27.52 -41.66 22.71
N PRO A 320 -27.31 -41.07 23.89
CA PRO A 320 -28.01 -39.84 24.27
C PRO A 320 -27.72 -38.76 23.25
N ASN A 321 -28.77 -38.18 22.68
CA ASN A 321 -28.66 -37.14 21.67
C ASN A 321 -28.89 -35.74 22.29
N PRO A 322 -27.85 -34.94 22.46
CA PRO A 322 -27.98 -33.61 23.04
C PRO A 322 -28.67 -32.59 22.11
N PHE A 323 -28.80 -32.92 20.82
CA PHE A 323 -29.42 -32.03 19.82
C PHE A 323 -30.93 -32.14 19.71
N GLY A 324 -31.56 -32.95 20.55
CA GLY A 324 -33.00 -32.98 20.78
C GLY A 324 -33.85 -33.65 19.70
N SER A 325 -33.27 -34.25 18.67
CA SER A 325 -34.02 -35.00 17.66
C SER A 325 -33.97 -36.51 17.95
N THR A 326 -35.10 -37.13 18.05
CA THR A 326 -35.23 -38.60 18.23
C THR A 326 -35.51 -39.31 16.91
N ASN A 327 -35.69 -38.61 15.80
CA ASN A 327 -36.02 -39.14 14.50
C ASN A 327 -34.83 -39.11 13.54
N PHE A 328 -33.84 -39.94 13.85
CA PHE A 328 -32.75 -40.20 12.90
C PHE A 328 -33.17 -41.40 12.04
N THR A 329 -33.44 -41.18 10.76
CA THR A 329 -33.90 -42.21 9.85
C THR A 329 -32.94 -42.56 8.74
N ASP A 330 -31.74 -41.93 8.70
CA ASP A 330 -30.78 -42.07 7.60
C ASP A 330 -29.32 -41.99 8.06
N VAL A 331 -28.40 -41.73 7.14
CA VAL A 331 -26.94 -41.56 7.33
C VAL A 331 -26.60 -40.52 8.39
N ALA A 332 -27.50 -39.62 8.72
CA ALA A 332 -27.39 -38.63 9.79
C ALA A 332 -27.40 -39.21 11.21
N ASP A 333 -27.74 -40.51 11.38
CA ASP A 333 -27.71 -41.20 12.67
C ASP A 333 -26.29 -41.45 13.19
N PHE A 334 -25.29 -41.31 12.35
CA PHE A 334 -23.89 -41.54 12.70
C PHE A 334 -23.09 -40.24 12.68
N VAL A 335 -22.53 -39.90 13.82
CA VAL A 335 -21.62 -38.77 13.95
C VAL A 335 -20.17 -39.26 13.97
N PHE A 336 -19.37 -38.80 13.05
CA PHE A 336 -17.93 -39.08 13.07
C PHE A 336 -17.25 -38.19 14.11
N THR A 337 -16.62 -38.83 15.07
CA THR A 337 -15.96 -38.15 16.19
C THR A 337 -14.45 -38.12 15.95
N ASP A 338 -13.92 -37.00 15.45
CA ASP A 338 -12.49 -36.82 15.24
C ASP A 338 -12.07 -35.36 15.44
N ASP A 339 -10.80 -35.15 15.61
CA ASP A 339 -10.23 -33.81 15.73
C ASP A 339 -10.16 -33.17 14.35
N VAL A 340 -11.14 -32.37 14.00
CA VAL A 340 -11.12 -31.55 12.79
C VAL A 340 -10.87 -30.11 13.19
N ASN A 341 -9.69 -29.59 12.85
CA ASN A 341 -9.42 -28.16 12.98
C ASN A 341 -10.05 -27.44 11.79
N TRP A 342 -11.30 -27.01 11.96
CA TRP A 342 -12.03 -26.27 10.93
C TRP A 342 -11.36 -24.95 10.54
N LEU A 343 -10.63 -24.32 11.47
CA LEU A 343 -9.93 -23.08 11.17
C LEU A 343 -8.80 -23.34 10.17
N ASP A 344 -7.98 -24.36 10.38
CA ASP A 344 -6.90 -24.74 9.46
C ASP A 344 -7.42 -25.30 8.13
N THR A 345 -8.65 -25.86 8.14
CA THR A 345 -9.29 -26.35 6.91
C THR A 345 -9.88 -25.21 6.08
N LEU A 346 -10.44 -24.20 6.75
CA LEU A 346 -11.15 -23.12 6.08
C LEU A 346 -10.17 -21.98 5.68
N PHE A 347 -9.14 -21.74 6.45
CA PHE A 347 -8.23 -20.61 6.24
C PHE A 347 -6.82 -21.07 5.90
N GLY A 348 -6.17 -20.38 5.00
CA GLY A 348 -4.80 -20.62 4.59
C GLY A 348 -4.17 -19.41 3.93
N ASP A 349 -2.87 -19.50 3.71
CA ASP A 349 -2.11 -18.45 3.07
C ASP A 349 -2.46 -18.33 1.58
N THR A 350 -2.43 -17.10 1.08
CA THR A 350 -2.72 -16.80 -0.32
C THR A 350 -1.87 -15.66 -0.85
N TRP A 351 -1.87 -15.47 -2.15
CA TRP A 351 -1.15 -14.40 -2.83
C TRP A 351 -2.10 -13.39 -3.46
N SER A 352 -1.69 -12.13 -3.43
CA SER A 352 -2.28 -11.06 -4.23
C SER A 352 -1.19 -10.45 -5.09
N THR A 353 -1.50 -10.16 -6.36
CA THR A 353 -0.56 -9.54 -7.29
C THR A 353 -1.22 -8.36 -7.98
N GLU A 354 -0.47 -7.27 -8.13
CA GLU A 354 -0.91 -6.10 -8.87
C GLU A 354 0.15 -5.71 -9.89
N HIS A 355 -0.30 -5.37 -11.08
CA HIS A 355 0.53 -4.88 -12.18
C HIS A 355 -0.12 -3.64 -12.77
N SER A 356 0.63 -2.56 -12.87
CA SER A 356 0.17 -1.29 -13.44
C SER A 356 1.18 -0.81 -14.47
N LEU A 357 0.71 -0.45 -15.65
CA LEU A 357 1.48 0.12 -16.73
C LEU A 357 0.85 1.44 -17.13
N SER A 358 1.64 2.50 -17.22
CA SER A 358 1.16 3.77 -17.72
C SER A 358 2.12 4.38 -18.73
N VAL A 359 1.54 5.08 -19.70
CA VAL A 359 2.23 5.83 -20.72
C VAL A 359 1.71 7.26 -20.70
N SER A 360 2.59 8.22 -20.55
CA SER A 360 2.24 9.64 -20.53
C SER A 360 3.20 10.45 -21.38
N GLY A 361 2.70 11.57 -21.91
CA GLY A 361 3.49 12.49 -22.72
C GLY A 361 2.62 13.65 -23.19
N GLY A 362 3.23 14.59 -23.89
CA GLY A 362 2.47 15.73 -24.40
C GLY A 362 3.33 16.78 -25.04
N SER A 363 2.65 17.76 -25.60
CA SER A 363 3.20 19.01 -26.13
C SER A 363 2.58 20.18 -25.37
N GLU A 364 2.99 21.41 -25.68
CA GLU A 364 2.39 22.64 -25.11
C GLU A 364 0.86 22.73 -25.29
N LYS A 365 0.31 22.10 -26.35
CA LYS A 365 -1.11 22.18 -26.70
C LYS A 365 -1.93 20.98 -26.26
N SER A 366 -1.29 19.83 -26.01
CA SER A 366 -2.04 18.65 -25.60
C SER A 366 -1.16 17.70 -24.80
N SER A 367 -1.71 17.13 -23.75
CA SER A 367 -1.06 16.08 -22.97
C SER A 367 -1.97 14.89 -22.77
N TYR A 368 -1.38 13.70 -22.68
CA TYR A 368 -2.12 12.46 -22.51
C TYR A 368 -1.47 11.58 -21.46
N ARG A 369 -2.30 10.81 -20.78
CA ARG A 369 -1.90 9.68 -19.93
C ARG A 369 -2.85 8.53 -20.15
N ILE A 370 -2.31 7.37 -20.46
CA ILE A 370 -3.02 6.10 -20.57
C ILE A 370 -2.47 5.18 -19.51
N SER A 371 -3.34 4.59 -18.71
CA SER A 371 -2.94 3.59 -17.71
C SER A 371 -3.78 2.33 -17.86
N MET A 372 -3.15 1.18 -17.60
CA MET A 372 -3.75 -0.13 -17.52
C MET A 372 -3.28 -0.79 -16.24
N SER A 373 -4.20 -1.44 -15.52
CA SER A 373 -3.81 -2.22 -14.36
C SER A 373 -4.57 -3.54 -14.27
N TYR A 374 -3.90 -4.51 -13.70
CA TYR A 374 -4.44 -5.83 -13.37
C TYR A 374 -4.18 -6.10 -11.89
N LEU A 375 -5.22 -6.48 -11.18
CA LEU A 375 -5.17 -6.93 -9.79
C LEU A 375 -5.72 -8.35 -9.73
N TYR A 376 -4.96 -9.25 -9.15
CA TYR A 376 -5.45 -10.53 -8.62
C TYR A 376 -5.39 -10.45 -7.10
N ASP A 377 -6.51 -10.61 -6.44
CA ASP A 377 -6.64 -10.58 -5.00
C ASP A 377 -7.17 -11.91 -4.48
N GLY A 378 -6.28 -12.70 -3.85
CA GLY A 378 -6.60 -14.00 -3.29
C GLY A 378 -7.22 -13.87 -1.90
N SER A 379 -8.11 -14.79 -1.57
CA SER A 379 -8.73 -14.92 -0.25
C SER A 379 -7.96 -15.89 0.63
N THR A 380 -7.83 -15.55 1.91
CA THR A 380 -7.36 -16.49 2.94
C THR A 380 -8.40 -17.57 3.25
N LEU A 381 -9.66 -17.39 2.88
CA LEU A 381 -10.69 -18.41 2.96
C LEU A 381 -10.52 -19.41 1.80
N GLN A 382 -10.12 -20.64 2.11
CA GLN A 382 -9.80 -21.67 1.12
C GLN A 382 -11.03 -22.36 0.52
N PHE A 383 -12.20 -22.09 1.04
CA PHE A 383 -13.44 -22.73 0.62
C PHE A 383 -14.12 -21.94 -0.51
N GLY A 384 -14.36 -22.61 -1.62
CA GLY A 384 -14.97 -21.98 -2.80
C GLY A 384 -13.99 -21.16 -3.64
N ASN A 385 -14.53 -20.37 -4.56
CA ASN A 385 -13.78 -19.56 -5.50
C ASN A 385 -13.78 -18.09 -5.05
N ASN A 386 -13.12 -17.79 -3.94
CA ASN A 386 -13.14 -16.51 -3.26
C ASN A 386 -11.96 -15.62 -3.67
N ASN A 387 -11.72 -15.44 -4.94
CA ASN A 387 -10.72 -14.50 -5.43
C ASN A 387 -11.38 -13.37 -6.23
N ASN A 388 -10.71 -12.23 -6.29
CA ASN A 388 -11.15 -11.10 -7.10
C ASN A 388 -10.10 -10.80 -8.18
N GLN A 389 -10.56 -10.58 -9.39
CA GLN A 389 -9.73 -10.13 -10.50
C GLN A 389 -10.30 -8.82 -11.02
N ARG A 390 -9.46 -7.80 -11.09
CA ARG A 390 -9.85 -6.48 -11.56
C ARG A 390 -8.93 -6.00 -12.66
N TYR A 391 -9.53 -5.53 -13.74
CA TYR A 391 -8.84 -4.91 -14.86
C TYR A 391 -9.30 -3.46 -14.95
N ASN A 392 -8.39 -2.52 -14.88
CA ASN A 392 -8.68 -1.11 -15.02
C ASN A 392 -8.01 -0.57 -16.29
N PHE A 393 -8.73 0.28 -16.99
CA PHE A 393 -8.22 1.07 -18.09
C PHE A 393 -8.65 2.52 -17.88
N ARG A 394 -7.70 3.44 -17.96
CA ARG A 394 -7.97 4.88 -17.84
C ARG A 394 -7.22 5.63 -18.93
N MET A 395 -7.87 6.64 -19.50
CA MET A 395 -7.27 7.56 -20.43
C MET A 395 -7.64 8.98 -20.04
N ASN A 396 -6.64 9.82 -19.79
CA ASN A 396 -6.78 11.24 -19.55
C ASN A 396 -6.11 12.00 -20.70
N ASN A 397 -6.84 12.90 -21.31
CA ASN A 397 -6.36 13.76 -22.37
C ASN A 397 -6.74 15.21 -22.07
N THR A 398 -5.79 16.12 -22.22
CA THR A 398 -5.98 17.55 -21.97
C THR A 398 -5.50 18.31 -23.20
N TYR A 399 -6.33 19.23 -23.68
CA TYR A 399 -6.05 20.11 -24.83
C TYR A 399 -5.87 21.55 -24.36
#